data_ff40adbaa0c58d2ce8d994ce51de4e0d
#
_entry.id   ff40adbaa0c58d2ce8d994ce51de4e0d
#
_cell.length_a   1.000
_cell.length_b   1.000
_cell.length_c   1.000
_cell.angle_alpha   90.00
_cell.angle_beta   90.00
_cell.angle_gamma   90.00
#
_symmetry.space_group_name_H-M   'P 1'
#
loop_
_entity.id
_entity.type
_entity.pdbx_description
1 polymer ?
#
loop_
_entity_poly.entity_id
_entity_poly.type
_entity_poly.pdbx_seq_one_letter_code
_entity_poly.pdbx_strand_id
1 'polypeptide(L)'
;ASCLVGSEMCIRDSNYIGALDEQGNIIGFSSMNTEGYLHSMFVHKDWQRKGVATMLLSEVEKMARGYGAHKISVEVSITARPFFEKRGYKVVKEQKARANRLWLTNYVMKKTL
;
A
#
# COMPACT_ATOMS: atom_id res chain seq x y z
N ALA A 1 -14.39 14.03 0.60
CA ALA A 1 -14.18 13.54 1.95
C ALA A 1 -12.76 13.86 2.40
N SER A 2 -12.61 14.41 3.57
CA SER A 2 -11.29 14.65 4.12
C SER A 2 -10.85 13.37 4.87
N CYS A 3 -9.78 12.77 4.40
CA CYS A 3 -9.14 11.68 5.10
C CYS A 3 -7.98 12.25 5.88
N LEU A 4 -7.90 11.88 7.13
CA LEU A 4 -6.70 12.13 7.92
C LEU A 4 -5.84 10.90 7.89
N VAL A 5 -4.65 11.03 7.34
CA VAL A 5 -3.61 10.05 7.53
C VAL A 5 -2.71 10.63 8.59
N GLY A 6 -2.85 10.13 9.79
CA GLY A 6 -2.20 10.73 10.93
C GLY A 6 -1.11 9.87 11.52
N SER A 7 -0.09 10.53 12.05
CA SER A 7 0.91 9.89 12.88
C SER A 7 0.29 9.22 14.10
N GLU A 8 -0.87 9.69 14.54
CA GLU A 8 -1.61 9.14 15.65
C GLU A 8 -2.14 7.73 15.37
N MET A 9 -2.36 7.42 14.09
CA MET A 9 -2.78 6.09 13.66
C MET A 9 -1.61 5.21 13.26
N CYS A 10 -0.41 5.73 13.38
CA CYS A 10 0.80 4.97 13.09
C CYS A 10 1.12 4.08 14.29
N ILE A 11 1.01 2.79 14.11
CA ILE A 11 1.49 1.82 15.10
C ILE A 11 2.97 1.65 14.80
N ARG A 12 3.81 2.31 15.57
CA ARG A 12 5.26 2.41 15.30
C ARG A 12 5.96 1.06 15.20
N ASP A 13 5.54 0.11 16.03
CA ASP A 13 6.20 -1.20 16.05
C ASP A 13 5.87 -2.04 14.83
N SER A 14 4.79 -1.71 14.14
CA SER A 14 4.29 -2.48 13.00
C SER A 14 4.35 -1.71 11.70
N ASN A 15 4.73 -0.42 11.75
CA ASN A 15 4.78 0.46 10.57
C ASN A 15 3.46 0.54 9.81
N TYR A 16 2.37 0.68 10.54
CA TYR A 16 1.04 0.84 9.96
C TYR A 16 0.68 2.30 9.78
N ILE A 17 -0.05 2.57 8.71
CA ILE A 17 -0.68 3.87 8.46
C ILE A 17 -2.17 3.63 8.28
N GLY A 18 -2.99 4.37 9.04
CA GLY A 18 -4.44 4.32 8.91
C GLY A 18 -4.98 5.58 8.26
N ALA A 19 -6.01 5.43 7.44
CA ALA A 19 -6.78 6.53 6.90
C ALA A 19 -8.13 6.56 7.60
N LEU A 20 -8.55 7.73 8.05
CA LEU A 20 -9.79 7.92 8.81
C LEU A 20 -10.76 8.81 8.05
N ASP A 21 -12.05 8.57 8.26
CA ASP A 21 -13.07 9.51 7.83
C ASP A 21 -13.28 10.62 8.89
N GLU A 22 -14.24 11.51 8.66
CA GLU A 22 -14.48 12.63 9.56
C GLU A 22 -14.99 12.20 10.94
N GLN A 23 -15.57 11.00 11.04
CA GLN A 23 -16.06 10.45 12.31
C GLN A 23 -15.02 9.61 13.04
N GLY A 24 -13.80 9.48 12.49
CA GLY A 24 -12.75 8.68 13.10
C GLY A 24 -12.82 7.20 12.77
N ASN A 25 -13.63 6.78 11.81
CA ASN A 25 -13.68 5.39 11.37
C ASN A 25 -12.53 5.09 10.43
N ILE A 26 -11.94 3.90 10.57
CA ILE A 26 -10.86 3.47 9.68
C ILE A 26 -11.45 3.10 8.33
N ILE A 27 -11.05 3.81 7.29
CA ILE A 27 -11.51 3.57 5.92
C ILE A 27 -10.45 2.92 5.04
N GLY A 28 -9.23 2.82 5.53
CA GLY A 28 -8.14 2.14 4.86
C GLY A 28 -6.92 2.06 5.74
N PHE A 29 -6.02 1.14 5.42
CA PHE A 29 -4.74 1.05 6.13
C PHE A 29 -3.69 0.46 5.20
N SER A 30 -2.44 0.67 5.59
CA SER A 30 -1.29 0.12 4.90
C SER A 30 -0.22 -0.24 5.91
N SER A 31 0.57 -1.26 5.61
CA SER A 31 1.71 -1.63 6.45
C SER A 31 2.96 -1.83 5.59
N MET A 32 4.09 -1.43 6.15
CA MET A 32 5.37 -1.49 5.47
C MET A 32 6.47 -1.78 6.49
N ASN A 33 7.52 -2.52 6.10
CA ASN A 33 8.68 -2.68 6.96
C ASN A 33 9.69 -1.55 6.72
N THR A 34 10.75 -1.52 7.55
CA THR A 34 11.76 -0.46 7.47
C THR A 34 12.65 -0.56 6.24
N GLU A 35 12.60 -1.67 5.51
CA GLU A 35 13.37 -1.88 4.29
C GLU A 35 12.65 -1.40 3.04
N GLY A 36 11.42 -0.92 3.18
CA GLY A 36 10.64 -0.44 2.06
C GLY A 36 9.77 -1.51 1.42
N TYR A 37 9.50 -2.61 2.11
CA TYR A 37 8.57 -3.63 1.63
C TYR A 37 7.17 -3.33 2.13
N LEU A 38 6.26 -3.08 1.20
CA LEU A 38 4.85 -2.82 1.48
C LEU A 38 4.14 -4.17 1.63
N HIS A 39 3.76 -4.50 2.87
CA HIS A 39 3.14 -5.78 3.18
C HIS A 39 1.68 -5.85 2.77
N SER A 40 0.94 -4.78 3.00
CA SER A 40 -0.49 -4.76 2.74
C SER A 40 -0.98 -3.35 2.53
N MET A 41 -2.06 -3.25 1.76
CA MET A 41 -2.80 -2.02 1.60
C MET A 41 -4.27 -2.41 1.46
N PHE A 42 -5.11 -1.83 2.29
CA PHE A 42 -6.54 -2.08 2.29
C PHE A 42 -7.30 -0.78 2.23
N VAL A 43 -8.35 -0.74 1.41
CA VAL A 43 -9.29 0.37 1.37
C VAL A 43 -10.69 -0.21 1.50
N HIS A 44 -11.47 0.35 2.44
CA HIS A 44 -12.85 -0.05 2.64
C HIS A 44 -13.63 0.04 1.34
N LYS A 45 -14.50 -0.94 1.06
CA LYS A 45 -15.23 -1.04 -0.21
C LYS A 45 -16.01 0.21 -0.57
N ASP A 46 -16.55 0.91 0.43
CA ASP A 46 -17.33 2.13 0.22
C ASP A 46 -16.46 3.35 -0.09
N TRP A 47 -15.15 3.21 0.04
CA TRP A 47 -14.18 4.29 -0.15
C TRP A 47 -13.23 4.02 -1.32
N GLN A 48 -13.46 2.95 -2.06
CA GLN A 48 -12.64 2.67 -3.24
C GLN A 48 -12.88 3.72 -4.32
N ARG A 49 -11.85 4.00 -5.11
CA ARG A 49 -11.86 5.01 -6.19
C ARG A 49 -12.09 6.44 -5.70
N LYS A 50 -11.84 6.71 -4.42
CA LYS A 50 -11.98 8.04 -3.83
C LYS A 50 -10.64 8.66 -3.43
N GLY A 51 -9.53 8.09 -3.91
CA GLY A 51 -8.21 8.60 -3.64
C GLY A 51 -7.58 8.15 -2.33
N VAL A 52 -8.23 7.28 -1.57
CA VAL A 52 -7.69 6.78 -0.30
C VAL A 52 -6.42 5.98 -0.53
N ALA A 53 -6.41 5.08 -1.50
CA ALA A 53 -5.23 4.28 -1.80
C ALA A 53 -4.06 5.16 -2.27
N THR A 54 -4.34 6.19 -3.07
CA THR A 54 -3.32 7.13 -3.51
C THR A 54 -2.71 7.88 -2.35
N MET A 55 -3.53 8.29 -1.39
CA MET A 55 -3.08 8.99 -0.20
C MET A 55 -2.25 8.07 0.69
N LEU A 56 -2.70 6.83 0.91
CA LEU A 56 -1.96 5.85 1.69
C LEU A 56 -0.60 5.56 1.07
N LEU A 57 -0.56 5.38 -0.25
CA LEU A 57 0.70 5.12 -0.93
C LEU A 57 1.65 6.30 -0.83
N SER A 58 1.15 7.52 -0.93
CA SER A 58 1.95 8.73 -0.74
C SER A 58 2.59 8.75 0.64
N GLU A 59 1.83 8.42 1.69
CA GLU A 59 2.35 8.38 3.05
C GLU A 59 3.35 7.24 3.25
N VAL A 60 3.10 6.08 2.64
CA VAL A 60 4.06 4.97 2.66
C VAL A 60 5.39 5.40 2.04
N GLU A 61 5.35 6.10 0.92
CA GLU A 61 6.57 6.58 0.26
C GLU A 61 7.32 7.59 1.15
N LYS A 62 6.60 8.47 1.84
CA LYS A 62 7.21 9.38 2.80
C LYS A 62 7.88 8.63 3.96
N MET A 63 7.22 7.62 4.48
CA MET A 63 7.79 6.79 5.54
C MET A 63 9.05 6.07 5.08
N ALA A 64 9.01 5.50 3.87
CA ALA A 64 10.16 4.81 3.31
C ALA A 64 11.36 5.74 3.20
N ARG A 65 11.15 6.97 2.72
CA ARG A 65 12.21 7.98 2.66
C ARG A 65 12.74 8.32 4.05
N GLY A 66 11.84 8.40 5.03
CA GLY A 66 12.23 8.66 6.42
C GLY A 66 13.08 7.56 7.03
N TYR A 67 12.91 6.32 6.60
CA TYR A 67 13.74 5.19 7.02
C TYR A 67 15.05 5.09 6.23
N GLY A 68 15.26 5.93 5.24
CA GLY A 68 16.42 5.85 4.37
C GLY A 68 16.31 4.80 3.27
N ALA A 69 15.12 4.28 3.01
CA ALA A 69 14.89 3.35 1.92
C ALA A 69 14.97 4.07 0.57
N HIS A 70 15.60 3.42 -0.41
CA HIS A 70 15.75 3.99 -1.74
C HIS A 70 14.71 3.49 -2.72
N LYS A 71 13.93 2.50 -2.34
CA LYS A 71 12.88 1.93 -3.19
C LYS A 71 11.82 1.24 -2.35
N ILE A 72 10.64 1.09 -2.94
CA ILE A 72 9.54 0.33 -2.36
C ILE A 72 9.29 -0.89 -3.21
N SER A 73 9.12 -2.04 -2.56
CA SER A 73 8.71 -3.30 -3.18
C SER A 73 7.32 -3.66 -2.69
N VAL A 74 6.49 -4.21 -3.56
CA VAL A 74 5.13 -4.62 -3.21
C VAL A 74 4.73 -5.81 -4.08
N GLU A 75 3.93 -6.71 -3.51
CA GLU A 75 3.27 -7.77 -4.27
C GLU A 75 1.84 -7.35 -4.55
N VAL A 76 1.46 -7.34 -5.82
CA VAL A 76 0.15 -6.84 -6.24
C VAL A 76 -0.59 -7.88 -7.06
N SER A 77 -1.93 -7.86 -6.97
CA SER A 77 -2.79 -8.68 -7.80
C SER A 77 -2.86 -8.12 -9.21
N ILE A 78 -3.40 -8.93 -10.13
CA ILE A 78 -3.67 -8.48 -11.50
C ILE A 78 -4.54 -7.22 -11.49
N THR A 79 -5.54 -7.19 -10.62
CA THR A 79 -6.47 -6.06 -10.51
C THR A 79 -5.79 -4.78 -10.01
N ALA A 80 -4.86 -4.91 -9.07
CA ALA A 80 -4.18 -3.77 -8.49
C ALA A 80 -3.01 -3.25 -9.34
N ARG A 81 -2.50 -4.05 -10.26
CA ARG A 81 -1.34 -3.70 -11.08
C ARG A 81 -1.49 -2.34 -11.78
N PRO A 82 -2.61 -2.02 -12.48
CA PRO A 82 -2.71 -0.72 -13.16
C PRO A 82 -2.61 0.46 -12.21
N PHE A 83 -3.13 0.32 -10.99
CA PHE A 83 -3.03 1.37 -9.98
C PHE A 83 -1.58 1.71 -9.67
N PHE A 84 -0.75 0.68 -9.44
CA PHE A 84 0.66 0.88 -9.13
C PHE A 84 1.47 1.34 -10.33
N GLU A 85 1.15 0.84 -11.53
CA GLU A 85 1.84 1.26 -12.75
C GLU A 85 1.69 2.77 -13.00
N LYS A 86 0.49 3.30 -12.77
CA LYS A 86 0.23 4.74 -12.93
C LYS A 86 1.03 5.59 -11.95
N ARG A 87 1.50 5.00 -10.87
CA ARG A 87 2.25 5.71 -9.82
C ARG A 87 3.75 5.48 -9.89
N GLY A 88 4.21 4.93 -11.00
CA GLY A 88 5.64 4.77 -11.26
C GLY A 88 6.24 3.44 -10.81
N TYR A 89 5.41 2.49 -10.39
CA TYR A 89 5.87 1.15 -10.05
C TYR A 89 6.03 0.32 -11.30
N LYS A 90 7.06 -0.51 -11.33
CA LYS A 90 7.36 -1.37 -12.47
C LYS A 90 7.36 -2.83 -12.03
N VAL A 91 6.81 -3.68 -12.87
CA VAL A 91 6.82 -5.12 -12.66
C VAL A 91 8.25 -5.63 -12.82
N VAL A 92 8.77 -6.30 -11.80
CA VAL A 92 10.10 -6.94 -11.85
C VAL A 92 9.98 -8.46 -11.89
N LYS A 93 8.84 -9.02 -11.47
CA LYS A 93 8.63 -10.46 -11.48
C LYS A 93 7.14 -10.78 -11.49
N GLU A 94 6.76 -11.76 -12.30
CA GLU A 94 5.44 -12.37 -12.23
C GLU A 94 5.56 -13.64 -11.37
N GLN A 95 4.62 -13.81 -10.45
CA GLN A 95 4.58 -14.98 -9.57
C GLN A 95 3.24 -15.68 -9.67
N LYS A 96 3.25 -16.98 -9.46
CA LYS A 96 2.04 -17.76 -9.29
C LYS A 96 2.02 -18.34 -7.89
N ALA A 97 1.02 -17.98 -7.12
CA ALA A 97 0.82 -18.46 -5.77
C ALA A 97 -0.37 -19.40 -5.73
N ARG A 98 -0.24 -20.50 -5.01
CA ARG A 98 -1.34 -21.44 -4.84
C ARG A 98 -2.14 -21.09 -3.60
N ALA A 99 -3.45 -20.90 -3.78
CA ALA A 99 -4.37 -20.68 -2.69
C ALA A 99 -5.61 -21.57 -2.92
N ASN A 100 -5.93 -22.43 -1.97
CA ASN A 100 -7.12 -23.30 -2.01
C ASN A 100 -7.33 -24.01 -3.35
N ARG A 101 -6.33 -24.72 -3.84
CA ARG A 101 -6.34 -25.45 -5.12
C ARG A 101 -6.37 -24.56 -6.37
N LEU A 102 -6.32 -23.24 -6.20
CA LEU A 102 -6.26 -22.30 -7.32
C LEU A 102 -4.88 -21.71 -7.44
N TRP A 103 -4.44 -21.47 -8.65
CA TRP A 103 -3.23 -20.73 -8.92
C TRP A 103 -3.61 -19.27 -9.17
N LEU A 104 -3.06 -18.39 -8.36
CA LEU A 104 -3.28 -16.96 -8.49
C LEU A 104 -1.99 -16.31 -8.99
N THR A 105 -2.15 -15.45 -9.99
CA THR A 105 -1.03 -14.67 -10.50
C THR A 105 -0.92 -13.38 -9.70
N ASN A 106 0.27 -13.07 -9.23
CA ASN A 106 0.58 -11.75 -8.69
C ASN A 106 1.90 -11.24 -9.28
N TYR A 107 2.19 -9.99 -9.01
CA TYR A 107 3.39 -9.34 -9.55
C TYR A 107 4.17 -8.71 -8.42
N VAL A 108 5.48 -8.87 -8.46
CA VAL A 108 6.38 -8.08 -7.61
C VAL A 108 6.67 -6.80 -8.38
N MET A 109 6.32 -5.67 -7.79
CA MET A 109 6.54 -4.37 -8.39
C MET A 109 7.46 -3.54 -7.49
N LYS A 110 8.25 -2.67 -8.11
CA LYS A 110 9.17 -1.81 -7.40
C LYS A 110 9.15 -0.40 -7.97
N LYS A 111 9.40 0.55 -7.09
CA LYS A 111 9.57 1.96 -7.45
C LYS A 111 10.81 2.49 -6.75
N THR A 112 11.66 3.17 -7.50
CA THR A 112 12.80 3.91 -6.94
C THR A 112 12.31 5.25 -6.40
N LEU A 113 12.69 5.56 -5.18
CA LEU A 113 12.30 6.80 -4.52
C LEU A 113 13.29 7.93 -4.79
#